data_fbc900949b19c1e17fba09cb1c31bbcb
#
_entry.id   fbc900949b19c1e17fba09cb1c31bbcb
#
_cell.length_a   1.000
_cell.length_b   1.000
_cell.length_c   1.000
_cell.angle_alpha   90.00
_cell.angle_beta   90.00
_cell.angle_gamma   90.00
#
_symmetry.space_group_name_H-M   'P 1'
#
loop_
_entity.id
_entity.type
_entity.pdbx_description
1 polymer ?
#
loop_
_entity_poly.entity_id
_entity_poly.type
_entity_poly.pdbx_seq_one_letter_code
_entity_poly.pdbx_strand_id
1 'polypeptide(L)'
;MKYVATVAVMLTLGVPGVYAQERPVKMTFSGTNVATTINLRPGTITDEHQSAGHGSLGAFTFRELHADQGGAPPSPTCSGPHFLVVAGAGVFRFQDGSLLSVGITEGDGCVNLTAGVALLTVKYQITGGTGRFEGASGELTMTATQMAVLRNAAGMPALLMFTGEFEGTIARLSAEHERQDGRQ
;
A
#
# COMPACT_ATOMS: atom_id res chain seq x y z
N MET A 1 26.20 61.21 35.05
CA MET A 1 25.52 60.54 33.96
C MET A 1 25.39 59.05 34.32
N LYS A 2 24.15 58.58 34.59
CA LYS A 2 23.88 57.18 34.97
C LYS A 2 23.25 56.50 33.75
N TYR A 3 23.91 55.51 33.16
CA TYR A 3 23.38 54.70 32.05
C TYR A 3 22.53 53.57 32.62
N VAL A 4 21.25 53.53 32.29
CA VAL A 4 20.37 52.41 32.57
C VAL A 4 20.43 51.48 31.35
N ALA A 5 20.96 50.27 31.53
CA ALA A 5 20.98 49.24 30.51
C ALA A 5 19.67 48.43 30.61
N THR A 6 18.83 48.55 29.56
CA THR A 6 17.62 47.75 29.43
C THR A 6 17.97 46.41 28.79
N VAL A 7 17.86 45.33 29.55
CA VAL A 7 18.00 43.95 29.03
C VAL A 7 16.67 43.49 28.47
N ALA A 8 16.58 43.32 27.15
CA ALA A 8 15.42 42.72 26.48
C ALA A 8 15.56 41.18 26.56
N VAL A 9 14.69 40.54 27.33
CA VAL A 9 14.57 39.08 27.37
C VAL A 9 13.65 38.67 26.23
N MET A 10 14.19 38.06 25.15
CA MET A 10 13.41 37.42 24.11
C MET A 10 12.92 36.05 24.60
N LEU A 11 11.64 35.93 24.91
CA LEU A 11 10.97 34.65 25.08
C LEU A 11 10.76 34.03 23.70
N THR A 12 11.53 33.01 23.35
CA THR A 12 11.24 32.12 22.23
C THR A 12 10.12 31.17 22.65
N LEU A 13 8.89 31.45 22.24
CA LEU A 13 7.78 30.54 22.32
C LEU A 13 8.07 29.38 21.34
N GLY A 14 8.62 28.29 21.87
CA GLY A 14 8.72 27.02 21.15
C GLY A 14 7.31 26.56 20.82
N VAL A 15 6.91 26.60 19.55
CA VAL A 15 5.66 25.98 19.06
C VAL A 15 5.85 24.47 19.25
N PRO A 16 5.06 23.78 20.10
CA PRO A 16 5.13 22.34 20.17
C PRO A 16 4.76 21.80 18.78
N GLY A 17 5.72 21.15 18.13
CA GLY A 17 5.45 20.43 16.90
C GLY A 17 4.35 19.41 17.17
N VAL A 18 3.18 19.57 16.55
CA VAL A 18 2.13 18.57 16.58
C VAL A 18 2.66 17.38 15.76
N TYR A 19 3.31 16.45 16.42
CA TYR A 19 3.67 15.17 15.81
C TYR A 19 2.36 14.46 15.51
N ALA A 20 2.06 14.27 14.23
CA ALA A 20 0.91 13.46 13.83
C ALA A 20 1.09 12.05 14.38
N GLN A 21 0.18 11.61 15.24
CA GLN A 21 0.24 10.28 15.84
C GLN A 21 0.09 9.23 14.73
N GLU A 22 1.07 8.36 14.61
CA GLU A 22 0.99 7.19 13.74
C GLU A 22 0.05 6.16 14.36
N ARG A 23 -0.76 5.55 13.51
CA ARG A 23 -1.68 4.46 13.87
C ARG A 23 -1.29 3.20 13.11
N PRO A 24 -1.28 2.03 13.77
CA PRO A 24 -1.06 0.77 13.09
C PRO A 24 -2.22 0.45 12.13
N VAL A 25 -1.86 -0.07 10.98
CA VAL A 25 -2.81 -0.57 9.97
C VAL A 25 -2.67 -2.07 9.87
N LYS A 26 -3.81 -2.76 9.93
CA LYS A 26 -3.91 -4.19 9.62
C LYS A 26 -5.24 -4.44 8.91
N MET A 27 -5.17 -4.93 7.66
CA MET A 27 -6.34 -5.18 6.82
C MET A 27 -6.14 -6.48 6.04
N THR A 28 -7.17 -7.30 5.93
CA THR A 28 -7.17 -8.52 5.12
C THR A 28 -8.00 -8.34 3.86
N PHE A 29 -7.64 -9.04 2.79
CA PHE A 29 -8.33 -8.94 1.51
C PHE A 29 -8.36 -10.25 0.73
N SER A 30 -9.28 -10.31 -0.23
CA SER A 30 -9.29 -11.27 -1.32
C SER A 30 -9.69 -10.59 -2.62
N GLY A 31 -9.23 -11.12 -3.75
CA GLY A 31 -9.48 -10.54 -5.05
C GLY A 31 -8.90 -11.33 -6.20
N THR A 32 -8.73 -10.65 -7.32
CA THR A 32 -8.18 -11.21 -8.55
C THR A 32 -7.08 -10.32 -9.11
N ASN A 33 -6.17 -10.94 -9.85
CA ASN A 33 -5.12 -10.29 -10.62
C ASN A 33 -5.18 -10.78 -12.06
N VAL A 34 -5.08 -9.87 -13.03
CA VAL A 34 -5.12 -10.17 -14.47
C VAL A 34 -4.05 -9.38 -15.21
N ALA A 35 -3.35 -10.04 -16.14
CA ALA A 35 -2.45 -9.35 -17.05
C ALA A 35 -3.24 -8.43 -18.00
N THR A 36 -2.74 -7.21 -18.21
CA THR A 36 -3.36 -6.21 -19.06
C THR A 36 -2.54 -5.93 -20.32
N THR A 37 -3.11 -5.20 -21.27
CA THR A 37 -2.40 -4.69 -22.46
C THR A 37 -1.74 -3.32 -22.21
N ILE A 38 -1.93 -2.74 -21.03
CA ILE A 38 -1.29 -1.48 -20.64
C ILE A 38 0.20 -1.76 -20.46
N ASN A 39 1.06 -0.87 -20.92
CA ASN A 39 2.50 -0.96 -20.73
C ASN A 39 2.96 0.17 -19.79
N LEU A 40 3.04 -0.11 -18.50
CA LEU A 40 3.52 0.85 -17.50
C LEU A 40 5.05 1.04 -17.61
N ARG A 41 5.79 0.00 -18.03
CA ARG A 41 7.24 0.05 -18.13
C ARG A 41 7.72 -0.91 -19.21
N PRO A 42 8.65 -0.49 -20.11
CA PRO A 42 9.22 -1.38 -21.14
C PRO A 42 9.86 -2.63 -20.54
N GLY A 43 9.59 -3.80 -21.12
CA GLY A 43 10.17 -5.08 -20.69
C GLY A 43 9.50 -5.69 -19.47
N THR A 44 8.33 -5.22 -19.10
CA THR A 44 7.54 -5.76 -17.99
C THR A 44 6.18 -6.27 -18.46
N ILE A 45 5.53 -7.06 -17.62
CA ILE A 45 4.11 -7.38 -17.72
C ILE A 45 3.37 -6.42 -16.79
N THR A 46 2.29 -5.82 -17.25
CA THR A 46 1.45 -4.99 -16.39
C THR A 46 0.22 -5.77 -15.97
N ASP A 47 0.05 -5.89 -14.67
CA ASP A 47 -1.10 -6.55 -14.07
C ASP A 47 -2.06 -5.54 -13.44
N GLU A 48 -3.36 -5.87 -13.49
CA GLU A 48 -4.41 -5.18 -12.76
C GLU A 48 -4.88 -6.05 -11.61
N HIS A 49 -4.72 -5.52 -10.39
CA HIS A 49 -5.22 -6.11 -9.16
C HIS A 49 -6.51 -5.43 -8.73
N GLN A 50 -7.53 -6.23 -8.45
CA GLN A 50 -8.80 -5.79 -7.85
C GLN A 50 -9.13 -6.66 -6.66
N SER A 51 -9.35 -6.05 -5.50
CA SER A 51 -9.71 -6.77 -4.28
C SER A 51 -10.69 -5.99 -3.40
N ALA A 52 -11.29 -6.71 -2.47
CA ALA A 52 -12.09 -6.16 -1.40
C ALA A 52 -11.64 -6.77 -0.07
N GLY A 53 -11.80 -6.02 1.00
CA GLY A 53 -11.35 -6.46 2.31
C GLY A 53 -11.87 -5.58 3.44
N HIS A 54 -11.36 -5.86 4.62
CA HIS A 54 -11.70 -5.11 5.83
C HIS A 54 -10.52 -5.14 6.83
N GLY A 55 -10.56 -4.23 7.80
CA GLY A 55 -9.56 -4.19 8.87
C GLY A 55 -9.64 -2.92 9.70
N SER A 56 -8.51 -2.50 10.27
CA SER A 56 -8.42 -1.35 11.18
C SER A 56 -8.88 -0.02 10.59
N LEU A 57 -8.88 0.10 9.26
CA LEU A 57 -9.39 1.29 8.55
C LEU A 57 -10.83 1.09 8.00
N GLY A 58 -11.52 0.01 8.38
CA GLY A 58 -12.86 -0.32 7.90
C GLY A 58 -12.86 -1.19 6.64
N ALA A 59 -14.05 -1.39 6.05
CA ALA A 59 -14.21 -2.14 4.82
C ALA A 59 -13.82 -1.29 3.60
N PHE A 60 -13.19 -1.93 2.61
CA PHE A 60 -12.65 -1.25 1.44
C PHE A 60 -12.73 -2.10 0.16
N THR A 61 -12.61 -1.43 -0.98
CA THR A 61 -12.16 -2.02 -2.24
C THR A 61 -10.81 -1.43 -2.59
N PHE A 62 -9.95 -2.21 -3.23
CA PHE A 62 -8.63 -1.78 -3.68
C PHE A 62 -8.45 -2.09 -5.15
N ARG A 63 -7.93 -1.15 -5.90
CA ARG A 63 -7.58 -1.31 -7.31
C ARG A 63 -6.18 -0.77 -7.54
N GLU A 64 -5.36 -1.56 -8.24
CA GLU A 64 -3.97 -1.25 -8.51
C GLU A 64 -3.59 -1.65 -9.93
N LEU A 65 -2.68 -0.90 -10.52
CA LEU A 65 -1.89 -1.33 -11.67
C LEU A 65 -0.43 -1.40 -11.26
N HIS A 66 0.22 -2.52 -11.57
CA HIS A 66 1.64 -2.70 -11.30
C HIS A 66 2.37 -3.38 -12.47
N ALA A 67 3.68 -3.17 -12.53
CA ALA A 67 4.57 -3.73 -13.55
C ALA A 67 5.49 -4.76 -12.93
N ASP A 68 5.42 -6.00 -13.44
CA ASP A 68 6.23 -7.13 -13.02
C ASP A 68 7.39 -7.36 -13.99
N GLN A 69 8.58 -7.40 -13.44
CA GLN A 69 9.81 -7.75 -14.15
C GLN A 69 10.23 -9.16 -13.77
N GLY A 70 10.08 -10.10 -14.71
CA GLY A 70 10.55 -11.48 -14.54
C GLY A 70 12.07 -11.62 -14.63
N GLY A 71 12.57 -12.82 -14.26
CA GLY A 71 14.00 -13.14 -14.36
C GLY A 71 14.87 -12.44 -13.32
N ALA A 72 14.29 -12.06 -12.18
CA ALA A 72 15.07 -11.55 -11.06
C ALA A 72 16.11 -12.59 -10.59
N PRO A 73 17.29 -12.17 -10.07
CA PRO A 73 18.28 -13.08 -9.54
C PRO A 73 17.71 -14.03 -8.50
N PRO A 74 18.24 -15.26 -8.37
CA PRO A 74 17.83 -16.16 -7.30
C PRO A 74 17.94 -15.50 -5.92
N SER A 75 16.95 -15.70 -5.08
CA SER A 75 16.93 -15.22 -3.70
C SER A 75 17.10 -16.41 -2.76
N PRO A 76 17.79 -16.27 -1.62
CA PRO A 76 17.89 -17.33 -0.61
C PRO A 76 16.53 -17.85 -0.11
N THR A 77 15.51 -17.02 -0.23
CA THR A 77 14.13 -17.31 0.21
C THR A 77 13.22 -17.80 -0.92
N CYS A 78 13.72 -17.78 -2.19
CA CYS A 78 12.94 -18.18 -3.36
C CYS A 78 13.65 -19.28 -4.15
N SER A 79 13.10 -20.49 -4.14
CA SER A 79 13.62 -21.65 -4.89
C SER A 79 13.03 -21.80 -6.30
N GLY A 80 12.04 -20.99 -6.66
CA GLY A 80 11.35 -21.02 -7.95
C GLY A 80 11.60 -19.77 -8.79
N PRO A 81 10.81 -19.56 -9.85
CA PRO A 81 10.84 -18.34 -10.62
C PRO A 81 10.64 -17.11 -9.74
N HIS A 82 11.52 -16.14 -9.88
CA HIS A 82 11.58 -14.92 -9.09
C HIS A 82 11.28 -13.71 -9.97
N PHE A 83 10.47 -12.78 -9.50
CA PHE A 83 10.12 -11.55 -10.19
C PHE A 83 10.05 -10.37 -9.22
N LEU A 84 10.24 -9.17 -9.74
CA LEU A 84 10.15 -7.92 -8.98
C LEU A 84 8.95 -7.11 -9.44
N VAL A 85 8.23 -6.50 -8.50
CA VAL A 85 7.24 -5.45 -8.80
C VAL A 85 7.99 -4.12 -8.83
N VAL A 86 8.19 -3.57 -10.02
CA VAL A 86 9.15 -2.47 -10.25
C VAL A 86 8.51 -1.10 -10.43
N ALA A 87 7.18 -1.04 -10.53
CA ALA A 87 6.41 0.19 -10.60
C ALA A 87 4.94 -0.10 -10.36
N GLY A 88 4.18 0.87 -9.91
CA GLY A 88 2.74 0.76 -9.76
C GLY A 88 2.16 1.75 -8.77
N ALA A 89 0.84 1.83 -8.78
CA ALA A 89 0.06 2.62 -7.85
C ALA A 89 -1.33 2.03 -7.68
N GLY A 90 -1.91 2.25 -6.50
CA GLY A 90 -3.23 1.77 -6.16
C GLY A 90 -4.05 2.78 -5.38
N VAL A 91 -5.37 2.52 -5.34
CA VAL A 91 -6.33 3.32 -4.60
C VAL A 91 -7.24 2.41 -3.79
N PHE A 92 -7.28 2.64 -2.49
CA PHE A 92 -8.31 2.12 -1.60
C PHE A 92 -9.51 3.05 -1.65
N ARG A 93 -10.70 2.49 -1.78
CA ARG A 93 -11.99 3.18 -1.61
C ARG A 93 -12.72 2.58 -0.43
N PHE A 94 -12.97 3.38 0.56
CA PHE A 94 -13.67 2.99 1.80
C PHE A 94 -15.18 3.19 1.68
N GLN A 95 -15.95 2.57 2.58
CA GLN A 95 -17.43 2.63 2.57
C GLN A 95 -17.98 4.05 2.76
N ASP A 96 -17.27 4.92 3.47
CA ASP A 96 -17.61 6.34 3.67
C ASP A 96 -17.32 7.22 2.43
N GLY A 97 -16.82 6.61 1.34
CA GLY A 97 -16.43 7.32 0.11
C GLY A 97 -15.03 7.92 0.15
N SER A 98 -14.32 7.86 1.28
CA SER A 98 -12.92 8.33 1.37
C SER A 98 -12.00 7.47 0.50
N LEU A 99 -10.98 8.11 -0.08
CA LEU A 99 -9.96 7.44 -0.89
C LEU A 99 -8.59 7.57 -0.21
N LEU A 100 -7.78 6.50 -0.31
CA LEU A 100 -6.38 6.49 0.08
C LEU A 100 -5.55 6.03 -1.12
N SER A 101 -4.61 6.86 -1.56
CA SER A 101 -3.73 6.58 -2.69
C SER A 101 -2.37 6.10 -2.22
N VAL A 102 -1.83 5.09 -2.88
CA VAL A 102 -0.54 4.49 -2.57
C VAL A 102 0.30 4.31 -3.84
N GLY A 103 1.61 4.48 -3.72
CA GLY A 103 2.59 4.18 -4.76
C GLY A 103 3.49 3.03 -4.33
N ILE A 104 3.82 2.12 -5.24
CA ILE A 104 4.75 1.02 -4.98
C ILE A 104 6.16 1.57 -4.89
N THR A 105 6.88 1.18 -3.83
CA THR A 105 8.30 1.52 -3.63
C THR A 105 9.22 0.32 -3.87
N GLU A 106 8.75 -0.88 -3.56
CA GLU A 106 9.49 -2.13 -3.69
C GLU A 106 8.51 -3.30 -3.76
N GLY A 107 8.79 -4.32 -4.55
CA GLY A 107 8.01 -5.55 -4.56
C GLY A 107 8.84 -6.75 -5.01
N ASP A 108 8.55 -7.88 -4.38
CA ASP A 108 9.22 -9.17 -4.59
C ASP A 108 8.19 -10.29 -4.69
N GLY A 109 8.33 -11.17 -5.67
CA GLY A 109 7.46 -12.29 -5.90
C GLY A 109 8.19 -13.59 -6.20
N CYS A 110 7.81 -14.66 -5.50
CA CYS A 110 8.40 -16.00 -5.62
C CYS A 110 7.34 -17.03 -6.00
N VAL A 111 7.55 -17.73 -7.11
CA VAL A 111 6.66 -18.81 -7.56
C VAL A 111 7.10 -20.14 -6.97
N ASN A 112 6.26 -20.74 -6.15
CA ASN A 112 6.42 -22.14 -5.72
C ASN A 112 5.75 -23.06 -6.74
N LEU A 113 6.54 -23.62 -7.63
CA LEU A 113 6.03 -24.50 -8.70
C LEU A 113 5.39 -25.78 -8.16
N THR A 114 5.85 -26.31 -7.04
CA THR A 114 5.33 -27.55 -6.42
C THR A 114 3.93 -27.30 -5.83
N ALA A 115 3.76 -26.17 -5.14
CA ALA A 115 2.47 -25.79 -4.55
C ALA A 115 1.52 -25.12 -5.56
N GLY A 116 2.03 -24.69 -6.72
CA GLY A 116 1.25 -23.98 -7.75
C GLY A 116 0.82 -22.58 -7.33
N VAL A 117 1.55 -21.95 -6.42
CA VAL A 117 1.25 -20.62 -5.88
C VAL A 117 2.43 -19.67 -6.03
N ALA A 118 2.17 -18.38 -6.07
CA ALA A 118 3.19 -17.35 -5.89
C ALA A 118 2.98 -16.63 -4.54
N LEU A 119 4.07 -16.37 -3.84
CA LEU A 119 4.12 -15.53 -2.65
C LEU A 119 4.62 -14.14 -3.05
N LEU A 120 3.93 -13.11 -2.57
CA LEU A 120 4.19 -11.73 -2.95
C LEU A 120 4.37 -10.87 -1.71
N THR A 121 5.38 -10.00 -1.74
CA THR A 121 5.54 -8.93 -0.75
C THR A 121 5.73 -7.62 -1.50
N VAL A 122 4.88 -6.63 -1.24
CA VAL A 122 4.94 -5.32 -1.90
C VAL A 122 4.88 -4.21 -0.84
N LYS A 123 5.81 -3.27 -0.93
CA LYS A 123 5.85 -2.09 -0.07
C LYS A 123 5.27 -0.88 -0.80
N TYR A 124 4.47 -0.13 -0.07
CA TYR A 124 3.78 1.06 -0.55
C TYR A 124 4.10 2.27 0.31
N GLN A 125 4.28 3.40 -0.34
CA GLN A 125 4.22 4.72 0.29
C GLN A 125 2.80 5.28 0.11
N ILE A 126 2.19 5.77 1.18
CA ILE A 126 0.95 6.54 1.09
C ILE A 126 1.27 7.89 0.43
N THR A 127 0.64 8.16 -0.73
CA THR A 127 0.89 9.36 -1.55
C THR A 127 -0.17 10.45 -1.35
N GLY A 128 -1.25 10.14 -0.62
CA GLY A 128 -2.33 11.07 -0.32
C GLY A 128 -3.67 10.39 -0.19
N GLY A 129 -4.73 11.19 -0.15
CA GLY A 129 -6.09 10.70 -0.06
C GLY A 129 -7.13 11.81 -0.05
N THR A 130 -8.40 11.43 0.09
CA THR A 130 -9.53 12.34 0.22
C THR A 130 -10.36 11.99 1.46
N GLY A 131 -11.25 12.87 1.87
CA GLY A 131 -12.07 12.67 3.06
C GLY A 131 -11.20 12.53 4.31
N ARG A 132 -11.42 11.46 5.10
CA ARG A 132 -10.64 11.24 6.34
C ARG A 132 -9.14 10.99 6.10
N PHE A 133 -8.72 10.74 4.85
CA PHE A 133 -7.32 10.51 4.47
C PHE A 133 -6.67 11.73 3.82
N GLU A 134 -7.32 12.89 3.85
CA GLU A 134 -6.71 14.13 3.33
C GLU A 134 -5.43 14.45 4.11
N GLY A 135 -4.31 14.58 3.40
CA GLY A 135 -2.99 14.79 3.98
C GLY A 135 -2.39 13.57 4.70
N ALA A 136 -3.00 12.39 4.59
CA ALA A 136 -2.45 11.16 5.16
C ALA A 136 -1.08 10.83 4.59
N SER A 137 -0.23 10.24 5.43
CA SER A 137 1.11 9.75 5.09
C SER A 137 1.39 8.44 5.84
N GLY A 138 2.41 7.70 5.43
CA GLY A 138 2.79 6.44 6.05
C GLY A 138 3.17 5.39 5.03
N GLU A 139 3.36 4.17 5.50
CA GLU A 139 3.80 3.04 4.70
C GLU A 139 2.94 1.81 4.96
N LEU A 140 2.69 1.03 3.92
CA LEU A 140 2.01 -0.25 4.01
C LEU A 140 2.88 -1.33 3.36
N THR A 141 2.84 -2.52 3.92
CA THR A 141 3.38 -3.74 3.30
C THR A 141 2.24 -4.68 3.03
N MET A 142 2.10 -5.13 1.80
CA MET A 142 1.20 -6.21 1.41
C MET A 142 1.98 -7.52 1.41
N THR A 143 1.43 -8.54 2.06
CA THR A 143 1.85 -9.92 1.88
C THR A 143 0.69 -10.72 1.33
N ALA A 144 0.93 -11.49 0.27
CA ALA A 144 -0.15 -12.16 -0.42
C ALA A 144 0.27 -13.49 -1.04
N THR A 145 -0.73 -14.34 -1.25
CA THR A 145 -0.63 -15.58 -2.02
C THR A 145 -1.48 -15.46 -3.26
N GLN A 146 -0.88 -15.79 -4.41
CA GLN A 146 -1.56 -15.86 -5.71
C GLN A 146 -1.66 -17.32 -6.17
N MET A 147 -2.78 -17.67 -6.80
CA MET A 147 -2.99 -18.98 -7.42
C MET A 147 -3.66 -18.79 -8.78
N ALA A 148 -3.13 -19.44 -9.82
CA ALA A 148 -3.71 -19.38 -11.16
C ALA A 148 -5.05 -20.12 -11.20
N VAL A 149 -6.10 -19.41 -11.59
CA VAL A 149 -7.46 -19.94 -11.83
C VAL A 149 -7.65 -20.27 -13.30
N LEU A 150 -7.09 -19.44 -14.20
CA LEU A 150 -7.15 -19.62 -15.65
C LEU A 150 -5.77 -19.41 -16.26
N ARG A 151 -5.43 -20.24 -17.25
CA ARG A 151 -4.22 -20.09 -18.07
C ARG A 151 -4.60 -19.81 -19.53
N ASN A 152 -3.78 -19.02 -20.20
CA ASN A 152 -3.94 -18.79 -21.64
C ASN A 152 -3.40 -19.97 -22.48
N ALA A 153 -3.50 -19.88 -23.79
CA ALA A 153 -3.05 -20.93 -24.73
C ALA A 153 -1.53 -21.23 -24.64
N ALA A 154 -0.73 -20.30 -24.15
CA ALA A 154 0.71 -20.50 -23.90
C ALA A 154 1.03 -21.08 -22.51
N GLY A 155 -0.02 -21.44 -21.72
CA GLY A 155 0.14 -21.97 -20.36
C GLY A 155 0.45 -20.92 -19.29
N MET A 156 0.49 -19.64 -19.64
CA MET A 156 0.74 -18.55 -18.70
C MET A 156 -0.52 -18.21 -17.90
N PRO A 157 -0.42 -17.85 -16.62
CA PRO A 157 -1.54 -17.38 -15.85
C PRO A 157 -2.24 -16.20 -16.55
N ALA A 158 -3.57 -16.28 -16.69
CA ALA A 158 -4.41 -15.25 -17.30
C ALA A 158 -5.37 -14.62 -16.28
N LEU A 159 -5.76 -15.41 -15.27
CA LEU A 159 -6.54 -14.95 -14.12
C LEU A 159 -5.96 -15.63 -12.87
N LEU A 160 -5.59 -14.84 -11.89
CA LEU A 160 -5.13 -15.33 -10.61
C LEU A 160 -6.14 -14.95 -9.52
N MET A 161 -6.34 -15.84 -8.57
CA MET A 161 -6.96 -15.55 -7.29
C MET A 161 -5.87 -15.02 -6.35
N PHE A 162 -6.23 -14.05 -5.53
CA PHE A 162 -5.29 -13.28 -4.73
C PHE A 162 -5.85 -13.07 -3.32
N THR A 163 -5.12 -13.50 -2.30
CA THR A 163 -5.50 -13.33 -0.89
C THR A 163 -4.31 -12.89 -0.07
N GLY A 164 -4.56 -12.02 0.92
CA GLY A 164 -3.46 -11.54 1.75
C GLY A 164 -3.86 -10.50 2.77
N GLU A 165 -2.86 -9.76 3.23
CA GLU A 165 -3.02 -8.70 4.21
C GLU A 165 -2.16 -7.48 3.87
N PHE A 166 -2.61 -6.31 4.32
CA PHE A 166 -1.84 -5.09 4.40
C PHE A 166 -1.54 -4.80 5.86
N GLU A 167 -0.27 -4.54 6.17
CA GLU A 167 0.19 -4.08 7.49
C GLU A 167 1.07 -2.84 7.33
N GLY A 168 1.11 -1.98 8.35
CA GLY A 168 1.95 -0.80 8.34
C GLY A 168 1.49 0.29 9.29
N THR A 169 1.75 1.53 8.94
CA THR A 169 1.35 2.70 9.74
C THR A 169 0.77 3.80 8.85
N ILE A 170 -0.14 4.58 9.43
CA ILE A 170 -0.73 5.77 8.82
C ILE A 170 -0.74 6.91 9.83
N ALA A 171 -0.39 8.10 9.37
CA ALA A 171 -0.44 9.34 10.14
C ALA A 171 -1.38 10.36 9.49
N ARG A 172 -1.80 11.37 10.26
CA ARG A 172 -2.65 12.49 9.81
C ARG A 172 -4.02 12.08 9.29
N LEU A 173 -4.72 11.22 10.04
CA LEU A 173 -6.14 11.01 9.80
C LEU A 173 -6.92 12.24 10.29
N SER A 174 -7.84 12.78 9.48
CA SER A 174 -8.67 13.91 9.92
C SER A 174 -9.64 13.48 11.01
N ALA A 175 -9.71 14.26 12.09
CA ALA A 175 -10.43 13.93 13.33
C ALA A 175 -11.97 13.96 13.21
N GLU A 176 -12.56 14.31 12.07
CA GLU A 176 -14.00 14.45 11.92
C GLU A 176 -14.77 13.12 12.01
N HIS A 177 -14.14 12.00 11.75
CA HIS A 177 -14.82 10.68 11.73
C HIS A 177 -14.81 9.94 13.07
N GLU A 178 -13.94 10.30 14.02
CA GLU A 178 -13.89 9.64 15.35
C GLU A 178 -15.15 9.87 16.22
N ARG A 179 -15.93 10.90 15.92
CA ARG A 179 -17.14 11.21 16.73
C ARG A 179 -18.38 10.37 16.37
N GLN A 180 -18.38 9.65 15.27
CA GLN A 180 -19.52 8.83 14.86
C GLN A 180 -19.46 7.41 15.38
N ASP A 181 -18.28 6.81 15.53
CA ASP A 181 -18.12 5.44 16.05
C ASP A 181 -18.30 5.32 17.58
N GLY A 182 -18.16 6.39 18.31
CA GLY A 182 -18.33 6.43 19.78
C GLY A 182 -19.79 6.56 20.28
N ARG A 183 -20.80 6.49 19.39
CA ARG A 183 -22.23 6.66 19.72
C ARG A 183 -23.11 5.48 19.29
N GLN A 184 -22.60 4.27 19.27
CA GLN A 184 -23.44 3.07 19.17
C GLN A 184 -23.32 2.23 20.43
#